data_8c12e8424a157d9857883034027d4b2a
#
_entry.id   8c12e8424a157d9857883034027d4b2a
#
_cell.length_a   1.000
_cell.length_b   1.000
_cell.length_c   1.000
_cell.angle_alpha   90.00
_cell.angle_beta   90.00
_cell.angle_gamma   90.00
#
_symmetry.space_group_name_H-M   'P 1'
#
loop_
_entity.id
_entity.type
_entity.pdbx_description
1 polymer ?
#
loop_
_entity_poly.entity_id
_entity_poly.type
_entity_poly.pdbx_seq_one_letter_code
_entity_poly.pdbx_strand_id
1 'polypeptide(L)'
;KIAEQKAGIIKPHTSVVSAKQEPEAEAVIKNACLERDCSLQFVDPAQITDVQYGIARQSFSYKGWKQMEISLAGSYQIINAALALEGVMALRALGWRLTDEQVRSGLLATKWRGRFTVIGEHPTVIMDGAHNPAAAQTLKDSLERYFPDRKLHFIFGMFKDKDYHEVIRLTAPLAEDIVTVETPDNPRALPAQELAEAVYPVNPHVRAAKTVEEAVGEVLDEAKEGCEHIY
;
A
#
# COMPACT_ATOMS: atom_id res chain seq x y z
N LYS A 1 -11.59 -12.37 -14.32
CA LYS A 1 -12.65 -11.30 -14.19
C LYS A 1 -12.06 -9.93 -13.83
N ILE A 2 -11.34 -9.74 -12.69
CA ILE A 2 -10.76 -8.40 -12.33
C ILE A 2 -9.73 -7.98 -13.37
N ALA A 3 -8.79 -8.85 -13.73
CA ALA A 3 -7.76 -8.56 -14.73
C ALA A 3 -8.37 -8.18 -16.10
N GLU A 4 -9.42 -8.84 -16.54
CA GLU A 4 -10.15 -8.53 -17.78
C GLU A 4 -10.77 -7.12 -17.73
N GLN A 5 -11.40 -6.76 -16.60
CA GLN A 5 -11.94 -5.41 -16.42
C GLN A 5 -10.84 -4.35 -16.50
N LYS A 6 -9.68 -4.62 -15.88
CA LYS A 6 -8.54 -3.70 -15.91
C LYS A 6 -7.89 -3.64 -17.30
N ALA A 7 -7.77 -4.75 -18.01
CA ALA A 7 -7.28 -4.79 -19.38
C ALA A 7 -8.19 -4.03 -20.37
N GLY A 8 -9.45 -3.75 -20.00
CA GLY A 8 -10.38 -2.94 -20.80
C GLY A 8 -9.89 -1.51 -21.09
N ILE A 9 -8.95 -0.94 -20.31
CA ILE A 9 -8.38 0.39 -20.57
C ILE A 9 -7.35 0.38 -21.71
N ILE A 10 -6.77 -0.78 -22.05
CA ILE A 10 -5.76 -0.89 -23.09
C ILE A 10 -6.39 -0.54 -24.44
N LYS A 11 -5.87 0.45 -25.12
CA LYS A 11 -6.32 0.89 -26.45
C LYS A 11 -5.41 0.31 -27.53
N PRO A 12 -5.89 0.12 -28.79
CA PRO A 12 -5.05 -0.34 -29.89
C PRO A 12 -3.81 0.56 -30.08
N HIS A 13 -2.70 -0.08 -30.41
CA HIS A 13 -1.42 0.59 -30.76
C HIS A 13 -0.86 1.48 -29.66
N THR A 14 -1.11 1.14 -28.38
CA THR A 14 -0.57 1.88 -27.23
C THR A 14 0.59 1.15 -26.57
N SER A 15 1.39 1.89 -25.80
CA SER A 15 2.39 1.29 -24.91
C SER A 15 1.77 0.97 -23.55
N VAL A 16 1.93 -0.26 -23.12
CA VAL A 16 1.44 -0.75 -21.83
C VAL A 16 2.63 -1.06 -20.93
N VAL A 17 2.59 -0.57 -19.70
CA VAL A 17 3.55 -0.92 -18.68
C VAL A 17 2.82 -1.57 -17.50
N SER A 18 3.39 -2.61 -16.90
CA SER A 18 2.79 -3.33 -15.78
C SER A 18 3.86 -3.75 -14.78
N ALA A 19 3.51 -3.74 -13.49
CA ALA A 19 4.25 -4.51 -12.52
C ALA A 19 3.96 -6.01 -12.74
N LYS A 20 4.82 -6.88 -12.19
CA LYS A 20 4.59 -8.33 -12.21
C LYS A 20 3.24 -8.66 -11.57
N GLN A 21 2.52 -9.55 -12.18
CA GLN A 21 1.19 -10.01 -11.75
C GLN A 21 1.21 -11.51 -11.47
N GLU A 22 0.13 -12.02 -10.86
CA GLU A 22 -0.11 -13.47 -10.83
C GLU A 22 -0.24 -14.01 -12.27
N PRO A 23 0.18 -15.25 -12.53
CA PRO A 23 0.25 -15.81 -13.91
C PRO A 23 -1.02 -15.65 -14.72
N GLU A 24 -2.19 -15.86 -14.11
CA GLU A 24 -3.48 -15.73 -14.79
C GLU A 24 -3.79 -14.28 -15.17
N ALA A 25 -3.47 -13.32 -14.29
CA ALA A 25 -3.67 -11.91 -14.57
C ALA A 25 -2.69 -11.41 -15.63
N GLU A 26 -1.45 -11.87 -15.57
CA GLU A 26 -0.42 -11.55 -16.56
C GLU A 26 -0.81 -12.06 -17.95
N ALA A 27 -1.33 -13.27 -18.03
CA ALA A 27 -1.83 -13.84 -19.29
C ALA A 27 -2.94 -12.99 -19.92
N VAL A 28 -3.88 -12.50 -19.11
CA VAL A 28 -4.95 -11.61 -19.59
C VAL A 28 -4.38 -10.30 -20.17
N ILE A 29 -3.41 -9.69 -19.49
CA ILE A 29 -2.77 -8.47 -19.97
C ILE A 29 -2.00 -8.71 -21.27
N LYS A 30 -1.22 -9.80 -21.34
CA LYS A 30 -0.46 -10.20 -22.54
C LYS A 30 -1.38 -10.43 -23.74
N ASN A 31 -2.46 -11.17 -23.56
CA ASN A 31 -3.43 -11.44 -24.62
C ASN A 31 -4.09 -10.13 -25.11
N ALA A 32 -4.53 -9.27 -24.19
CA ALA A 32 -5.13 -7.99 -24.55
C ALA A 32 -4.17 -7.07 -25.31
N CYS A 33 -2.88 -7.10 -24.98
CA CYS A 33 -1.84 -6.36 -25.72
C CYS A 33 -1.61 -6.96 -27.10
N LEU A 34 -1.55 -8.29 -27.22
CA LEU A 34 -1.37 -8.98 -28.50
C LEU A 34 -2.52 -8.70 -29.46
N GLU A 35 -3.77 -8.85 -28.99
CA GLU A 35 -4.98 -8.60 -29.79
C GLU A 35 -5.10 -7.14 -30.28
N ARG A 36 -4.49 -6.20 -29.57
CA ARG A 36 -4.58 -4.75 -29.86
C ARG A 36 -3.30 -4.15 -30.44
N ASP A 37 -2.35 -4.98 -30.80
CA ASP A 37 -1.04 -4.57 -31.35
C ASP A 37 -0.36 -3.52 -30.46
N CYS A 38 -0.29 -3.83 -29.15
CA CYS A 38 0.31 -2.97 -28.14
C CYS A 38 1.71 -3.49 -27.74
N SER A 39 2.64 -2.58 -27.51
CA SER A 39 3.88 -2.92 -26.80
C SER A 39 3.59 -3.15 -25.32
N LEU A 40 4.21 -4.18 -24.72
CA LEU A 40 4.06 -4.48 -23.30
C LEU A 40 5.43 -4.57 -22.63
N GLN A 41 5.62 -3.79 -21.58
CA GLN A 41 6.81 -3.81 -20.74
C GLN A 41 6.43 -4.13 -19.28
N PHE A 42 7.11 -5.10 -18.68
CA PHE A 42 7.01 -5.37 -17.26
C PHE A 42 8.16 -4.72 -16.47
N VAL A 43 7.85 -4.27 -15.27
CA VAL A 43 8.88 -3.95 -14.28
C VAL A 43 9.65 -5.23 -13.97
N ASP A 44 10.96 -5.16 -14.07
CA ASP A 44 11.85 -6.24 -13.64
C ASP A 44 12.38 -5.95 -12.24
N PRO A 45 11.87 -6.64 -11.19
CA PRO A 45 12.32 -6.42 -9.83
C PRO A 45 13.82 -6.70 -9.63
N ALA A 46 14.43 -7.57 -10.44
CA ALA A 46 15.86 -7.87 -10.34
C ALA A 46 16.75 -6.66 -10.73
N GLN A 47 16.19 -5.69 -11.43
CA GLN A 47 16.92 -4.46 -11.79
C GLN A 47 16.73 -3.32 -10.78
N ILE A 48 15.97 -3.55 -9.70
CA ILE A 48 15.87 -2.63 -8.57
C ILE A 48 17.05 -2.91 -7.64
N THR A 49 17.93 -1.94 -7.48
CA THR A 49 19.14 -2.04 -6.65
C THR A 49 19.29 -0.84 -5.72
N ASP A 50 20.26 -0.87 -4.83
CA ASP A 50 20.61 0.23 -3.92
C ASP A 50 19.42 0.74 -3.11
N VAL A 51 18.51 -0.17 -2.71
CA VAL A 51 17.29 0.19 -1.99
C VAL A 51 17.61 0.57 -0.57
N GLN A 52 17.18 1.78 -0.19
CA GLN A 52 17.19 2.26 1.18
C GLN A 52 15.76 2.61 1.59
N TYR A 53 15.26 1.90 2.60
CA TYR A 53 13.94 2.14 3.15
C TYR A 53 13.99 3.20 4.23
N GLY A 54 13.00 4.08 4.26
CA GLY A 54 12.83 5.09 5.29
C GLY A 54 11.42 5.66 5.27
N ILE A 55 10.91 6.02 6.43
CA ILE A 55 9.53 6.53 6.59
C ILE A 55 9.37 7.89 5.92
N ALA A 56 10.33 8.80 6.08
CA ALA A 56 10.27 10.13 5.48
C ALA A 56 10.68 10.13 4.00
N ARG A 57 11.59 9.23 3.63
CA ARG A 57 12.14 9.14 2.28
C ARG A 57 12.73 7.76 2.04
N GLN A 58 12.53 7.24 0.83
CA GLN A 58 13.15 6.01 0.34
C GLN A 58 13.99 6.33 -0.88
N SER A 59 15.05 5.55 -1.12
CA SER A 59 15.85 5.65 -2.34
C SER A 59 16.09 4.28 -2.97
N PHE A 60 16.31 4.28 -4.27
CA PHE A 60 16.60 3.08 -5.06
C PHE A 60 17.26 3.44 -6.39
N SER A 61 17.85 2.45 -7.04
CA SER A 61 18.26 2.54 -8.44
C SER A 61 17.44 1.58 -9.28
N TYR A 62 17.13 1.96 -10.52
CA TYR A 62 16.38 1.12 -11.45
C TYR A 62 16.85 1.35 -12.88
N LYS A 63 17.33 0.30 -13.56
CA LYS A 63 17.92 0.40 -14.91
C LYS A 63 18.98 1.52 -14.97
N GLY A 64 18.84 2.49 -15.88
CA GLY A 64 19.73 3.65 -15.99
C GLY A 64 19.52 4.73 -14.92
N TRP A 65 18.44 4.69 -14.15
CA TRP A 65 18.11 5.65 -13.10
C TRP A 65 18.86 5.31 -11.82
N LYS A 66 19.80 6.15 -11.41
CA LYS A 66 20.59 5.98 -10.19
C LYS A 66 20.06 6.87 -9.08
N GLN A 67 20.02 6.33 -7.84
CA GLN A 67 19.65 7.06 -6.63
C GLN A 67 18.36 7.89 -6.80
N MET A 68 17.30 7.23 -7.25
CA MET A 68 15.96 7.82 -7.29
C MET A 68 15.41 7.91 -5.89
N GLU A 69 14.73 9.00 -5.59
CA GLU A 69 14.12 9.23 -4.28
C GLU A 69 12.61 9.38 -4.40
N ILE A 70 11.89 8.85 -3.41
CA ILE A 70 10.44 9.02 -3.23
C ILE A 70 10.14 9.41 -1.79
N SER A 71 9.11 10.24 -1.57
CA SER A 71 8.61 10.60 -0.25
C SER A 71 7.48 9.69 0.25
N LEU A 72 7.03 8.74 -0.58
CA LEU A 72 6.02 7.76 -0.21
C LEU A 72 6.65 6.67 0.64
N ALA A 73 6.14 6.46 1.86
CA ALA A 73 6.49 5.32 2.70
C ALA A 73 5.74 4.05 2.25
N GLY A 74 6.17 2.89 2.79
CA GLY A 74 5.68 1.56 2.38
C GLY A 74 6.65 0.88 1.40
N SER A 75 7.05 -0.35 1.72
CA SER A 75 8.08 -1.08 0.96
C SER A 75 7.70 -1.29 -0.52
N TYR A 76 6.41 -1.42 -0.80
CA TYR A 76 5.85 -1.61 -2.14
C TYR A 76 5.94 -0.36 -3.04
N GLN A 77 6.17 0.82 -2.47
CA GLN A 77 6.25 2.06 -3.24
C GLN A 77 7.47 2.11 -4.14
N ILE A 78 8.52 1.36 -3.82
CA ILE A 78 9.68 1.20 -4.70
C ILE A 78 9.27 0.56 -6.04
N ILE A 79 8.46 -0.50 -6.01
CA ILE A 79 7.93 -1.14 -7.23
C ILE A 79 7.01 -0.19 -8.00
N ASN A 80 6.15 0.57 -7.29
CA ASN A 80 5.28 1.56 -7.92
C ASN A 80 6.09 2.69 -8.60
N ALA A 81 7.18 3.13 -7.97
CA ALA A 81 8.08 4.12 -8.56
C ALA A 81 8.83 3.57 -9.79
N ALA A 82 9.29 2.32 -9.74
CA ALA A 82 9.88 1.65 -10.90
C ALA A 82 8.87 1.52 -12.06
N LEU A 83 7.59 1.22 -11.76
CA LEU A 83 6.52 1.21 -12.75
C LEU A 83 6.29 2.60 -13.36
N ALA A 84 6.34 3.66 -12.56
CA ALA A 84 6.26 5.03 -13.06
C ALA A 84 7.43 5.37 -13.98
N LEU A 85 8.64 4.90 -13.66
CA LEU A 85 9.83 5.07 -14.52
C LEU A 85 9.68 4.31 -15.86
N GLU A 86 9.09 3.12 -15.88
CA GLU A 86 8.74 2.43 -17.14
C GLU A 86 7.76 3.27 -17.97
N GLY A 87 6.76 3.87 -17.33
CA GLY A 87 5.84 4.80 -17.98
C GLY A 87 6.55 6.02 -18.57
N VAL A 88 7.49 6.61 -17.84
CA VAL A 88 8.32 7.72 -18.34
C VAL A 88 9.15 7.29 -19.55
N MET A 89 9.77 6.12 -19.52
CA MET A 89 10.54 5.60 -20.66
C MET A 89 9.65 5.38 -21.88
N ALA A 90 8.46 4.84 -21.70
CA ALA A 90 7.48 4.68 -22.78
C ALA A 90 7.05 6.03 -23.36
N LEU A 91 6.79 7.04 -22.54
CA LEU A 91 6.46 8.40 -23.00
C LEU A 91 7.62 9.04 -23.78
N ARG A 92 8.86 8.88 -23.31
CA ARG A 92 10.05 9.36 -24.03
C ARG A 92 10.20 8.70 -25.41
N ALA A 93 9.93 7.40 -25.50
CA ALA A 93 9.93 6.67 -26.77
C ALA A 93 8.86 7.19 -27.76
N LEU A 94 7.75 7.74 -27.23
CA LEU A 94 6.70 8.41 -28.01
C LEU A 94 7.04 9.89 -28.34
N GLY A 95 8.25 10.37 -28.00
CA GLY A 95 8.72 11.72 -28.32
C GLY A 95 8.44 12.79 -27.25
N TRP A 96 7.90 12.43 -26.09
CA TRP A 96 7.72 13.37 -24.98
C TRP A 96 9.06 13.82 -24.41
N ARG A 97 9.22 15.13 -24.23
CA ARG A 97 10.43 15.72 -23.66
C ARG A 97 10.30 15.83 -22.15
N LEU A 98 10.72 14.79 -21.45
CA LEU A 98 10.79 14.73 -19.98
C LEU A 98 12.26 14.69 -19.56
N THR A 99 12.74 15.71 -18.85
CA THR A 99 14.12 15.71 -18.34
C THR A 99 14.25 14.81 -17.12
N ASP A 100 15.47 14.37 -16.82
CA ASP A 100 15.74 13.56 -15.63
C ASP A 100 15.41 14.32 -14.34
N GLU A 101 15.67 15.62 -14.32
CA GLU A 101 15.34 16.48 -13.19
C GLU A 101 13.84 16.57 -12.94
N GLN A 102 13.04 16.72 -14.00
CA GLN A 102 11.57 16.71 -13.88
C GLN A 102 11.04 15.39 -13.36
N VAL A 103 11.60 14.27 -13.80
CA VAL A 103 11.20 12.94 -13.34
C VAL A 103 11.57 12.75 -11.87
N ARG A 104 12.79 13.11 -11.45
CA ARG A 104 13.24 13.04 -10.06
C ARG A 104 12.38 13.91 -9.14
N SER A 105 12.20 15.17 -9.50
CA SER A 105 11.37 16.08 -8.70
C SER A 105 9.91 15.65 -8.63
N GLY A 106 9.35 15.12 -9.73
CA GLY A 106 7.99 14.59 -9.78
C GLY A 106 7.79 13.39 -8.85
N LEU A 107 8.70 12.41 -8.88
CA LEU A 107 8.64 11.25 -7.97
C LEU A 107 8.78 11.67 -6.50
N LEU A 108 9.73 12.54 -6.20
CA LEU A 108 9.97 13.03 -4.84
C LEU A 108 8.78 13.85 -4.32
N ALA A 109 8.14 14.65 -5.16
CA ALA A 109 6.99 15.49 -4.79
C ALA A 109 5.66 14.71 -4.71
N THR A 110 5.64 13.46 -5.16
CA THR A 110 4.41 12.65 -5.18
C THR A 110 3.89 12.41 -3.77
N LYS A 111 2.60 12.67 -3.56
CA LYS A 111 1.88 12.39 -2.31
C LYS A 111 0.62 11.57 -2.60
N TRP A 112 0.37 10.58 -1.78
CA TRP A 112 -0.83 9.75 -1.89
C TRP A 112 -1.36 9.39 -0.50
N ARG A 113 -2.37 10.08 -0.06
CA ARG A 113 -2.97 9.86 1.27
C ARG A 113 -3.65 8.51 1.34
N GLY A 114 -3.58 7.86 2.52
CA GLY A 114 -4.18 6.56 2.77
C GLY A 114 -3.41 5.39 2.13
N ARG A 115 -2.12 5.57 1.86
CA ARG A 115 -1.21 4.51 1.44
C ARG A 115 0.07 4.60 2.24
N PHE A 116 0.10 3.92 3.38
CA PHE A 116 1.18 3.96 4.37
C PHE A 116 1.60 5.40 4.70
N THR A 117 0.60 6.25 4.95
CA THR A 117 0.81 7.68 5.12
C THR A 117 1.09 8.01 6.57
N VAL A 118 2.25 8.57 6.86
CA VAL A 118 2.57 9.11 8.18
C VAL A 118 1.77 10.40 8.39
N ILE A 119 0.95 10.44 9.43
CA ILE A 119 0.10 11.57 9.80
C ILE A 119 0.45 12.17 11.17
N GLY A 120 1.34 11.51 11.92
CA GLY A 120 1.90 11.97 13.20
C GLY A 120 3.30 11.40 13.38
N GLU A 121 4.16 12.13 14.11
CA GLU A 121 5.56 11.72 14.32
C GLU A 121 5.86 11.30 15.76
N HIS A 122 5.12 11.83 16.73
CA HIS A 122 5.32 11.54 18.15
C HIS A 122 3.98 11.40 18.89
N PRO A 123 3.43 10.21 19.01
CA PRO A 123 3.89 8.93 18.45
C PRO A 123 3.80 8.90 16.92
N THR A 124 4.52 7.97 16.30
CA THR A 124 4.36 7.75 14.85
C THR A 124 2.97 7.19 14.57
N VAL A 125 2.17 7.94 13.81
CA VAL A 125 0.82 7.54 13.41
C VAL A 125 0.79 7.30 11.90
N ILE A 126 0.36 6.11 11.49
CA ILE A 126 0.30 5.72 10.08
C ILE A 126 -1.16 5.43 9.70
N MET A 127 -1.54 5.91 8.53
CA MET A 127 -2.85 5.62 7.94
C MET A 127 -2.67 4.84 6.63
N ASP A 128 -3.32 3.67 6.55
CA ASP A 128 -3.33 2.86 5.33
C ASP A 128 -4.75 2.38 4.99
N GLY A 129 -5.02 2.19 3.71
CA GLY A 129 -6.30 1.72 3.20
C GLY A 129 -6.28 0.25 2.75
N ALA A 130 -5.44 -0.59 3.33
CA ALA A 130 -5.44 -2.03 3.06
C ALA A 130 -6.78 -2.65 3.47
N HIS A 131 -7.46 -3.27 2.51
CA HIS A 131 -8.81 -3.82 2.71
C HIS A 131 -9.04 -5.13 1.95
N ASN A 132 -7.98 -5.77 1.47
CA ASN A 132 -8.00 -7.07 0.83
C ASN A 132 -6.72 -7.84 1.17
N PRO A 133 -6.67 -9.17 1.01
CA PRO A 133 -5.53 -9.99 1.42
C PRO A 133 -4.19 -9.56 0.83
N ALA A 134 -4.14 -9.19 -0.45
CA ALA A 134 -2.91 -8.76 -1.11
C ALA A 134 -2.38 -7.44 -0.52
N ALA A 135 -3.26 -6.47 -0.27
CA ALA A 135 -2.89 -5.21 0.38
C ALA A 135 -2.48 -5.44 1.85
N ALA A 136 -3.17 -6.32 2.57
CA ALA A 136 -2.84 -6.68 3.95
C ALA A 136 -1.45 -7.34 4.04
N GLN A 137 -1.09 -8.22 3.10
CA GLN A 137 0.25 -8.79 3.04
C GLN A 137 1.30 -7.69 2.82
N THR A 138 1.06 -6.79 1.89
CA THR A 138 1.97 -5.67 1.59
C THR A 138 2.13 -4.72 2.78
N LEU A 139 1.03 -4.49 3.51
CA LEU A 139 1.03 -3.72 4.74
C LEU A 139 1.86 -4.42 5.81
N LYS A 140 1.62 -5.71 6.06
CA LYS A 140 2.41 -6.54 6.97
C LYS A 140 3.90 -6.43 6.68
N ASP A 141 4.30 -6.68 5.43
CA ASP A 141 5.70 -6.61 5.01
C ASP A 141 6.33 -5.23 5.28
N SER A 142 5.53 -4.17 5.12
CA SER A 142 5.96 -2.80 5.40
C SER A 142 6.10 -2.56 6.91
N LEU A 143 5.12 -2.97 7.72
CA LEU A 143 5.17 -2.81 9.18
C LEU A 143 6.35 -3.56 9.78
N GLU A 144 6.56 -4.83 9.42
CA GLU A 144 7.70 -5.63 9.86
C GLU A 144 9.04 -5.02 9.46
N ARG A 145 9.11 -4.35 8.31
CA ARG A 145 10.33 -3.71 7.82
C ARG A 145 10.65 -2.40 8.53
N TYR A 146 9.64 -1.55 8.73
CA TYR A 146 9.86 -0.22 9.32
C TYR A 146 9.87 -0.22 10.84
N PHE A 147 9.21 -1.20 11.45
CA PHE A 147 9.02 -1.32 12.89
C PHE A 147 9.40 -2.73 13.39
N PRO A 148 10.62 -3.22 13.09
CA PRO A 148 11.04 -4.52 13.59
C PRO A 148 11.03 -4.52 15.12
N ASP A 149 10.43 -5.56 15.71
CA ASP A 149 10.39 -5.77 17.17
C ASP A 149 9.69 -4.63 17.96
N ARG A 150 8.88 -3.82 17.30
CA ARG A 150 8.08 -2.78 17.94
C ARG A 150 6.67 -3.27 18.23
N LYS A 151 6.13 -2.77 19.34
CA LYS A 151 4.72 -2.94 19.68
C LYS A 151 3.89 -1.91 18.90
N LEU A 152 2.84 -2.37 18.27
CA LEU A 152 1.96 -1.54 17.45
C LEU A 152 0.55 -1.55 18.05
N HIS A 153 -0.10 -0.39 18.07
CA HIS A 153 -1.50 -0.25 18.40
C HIS A 153 -2.30 -0.05 17.12
N PHE A 154 -3.36 -0.84 16.93
CA PHE A 154 -4.18 -0.76 15.72
C PHE A 154 -5.53 -0.12 16.01
N ILE A 155 -5.94 0.82 15.17
CA ILE A 155 -7.33 1.23 15.02
C ILE A 155 -7.82 0.62 13.71
N PHE A 156 -8.79 -0.29 13.80
CA PHE A 156 -9.13 -1.19 12.71
C PHE A 156 -10.61 -1.07 12.31
N GLY A 157 -10.87 -0.68 11.06
CA GLY A 157 -12.21 -0.65 10.46
C GLY A 157 -12.25 -1.41 9.14
N MET A 158 -13.32 -2.17 8.89
CA MET A 158 -13.46 -2.99 7.69
C MET A 158 -14.85 -2.89 7.06
N PHE A 159 -14.99 -3.38 5.83
CA PHE A 159 -16.27 -3.51 5.14
C PHE A 159 -16.73 -4.96 5.05
N LYS A 160 -18.04 -5.18 5.18
CA LYS A 160 -18.69 -6.51 5.17
C LYS A 160 -18.42 -7.33 3.90
N ASP A 161 -18.26 -6.64 2.76
CA ASP A 161 -18.06 -7.25 1.45
C ASP A 161 -16.60 -7.60 1.14
N LYS A 162 -15.70 -7.42 2.11
CA LYS A 162 -14.27 -7.75 1.98
C LYS A 162 -13.94 -9.06 2.70
N ASP A 163 -12.85 -9.66 2.29
CA ASP A 163 -12.27 -10.81 2.99
C ASP A 163 -11.52 -10.35 4.24
N TYR A 164 -12.29 -9.83 5.22
CA TYR A 164 -11.72 -9.27 6.45
C TYR A 164 -11.11 -10.34 7.36
N HIS A 165 -11.54 -11.59 7.28
CA HIS A 165 -10.93 -12.68 8.04
C HIS A 165 -9.47 -12.90 7.65
N GLU A 166 -9.18 -12.90 6.34
CA GLU A 166 -7.81 -13.05 5.86
C GLU A 166 -6.96 -11.80 6.18
N VAL A 167 -7.54 -10.60 6.10
CA VAL A 167 -6.86 -9.37 6.53
C VAL A 167 -6.50 -9.44 8.01
N ILE A 168 -7.44 -9.84 8.89
CA ILE A 168 -7.20 -10.07 10.33
C ILE A 168 -6.07 -11.06 10.54
N ARG A 169 -6.12 -12.22 9.89
CA ARG A 169 -5.09 -13.26 10.02
C ARG A 169 -3.69 -12.75 9.72
N LEU A 170 -3.56 -11.86 8.74
CA LEU A 170 -2.28 -11.31 8.31
C LEU A 170 -1.77 -10.19 9.22
N THR A 171 -2.64 -9.31 9.71
CA THR A 171 -2.25 -8.06 10.36
C THR A 171 -2.42 -8.05 11.88
N ALA A 172 -3.47 -8.65 12.41
CA ALA A 172 -3.75 -8.64 13.84
C ALA A 172 -2.63 -9.22 14.74
N PRO A 173 -1.82 -10.21 14.28
CA PRO A 173 -0.69 -10.68 15.08
C PRO A 173 0.45 -9.66 15.28
N LEU A 174 0.47 -8.58 14.49
CA LEU A 174 1.47 -7.51 14.59
C LEU A 174 1.15 -6.49 15.68
N ALA A 175 -0.10 -6.46 16.13
CA ALA A 175 -0.56 -5.51 17.12
C ALA A 175 -0.41 -6.05 18.55
N GLU A 176 -0.01 -5.18 19.46
CA GLU A 176 -0.10 -5.44 20.91
C GLU A 176 -1.57 -5.41 21.34
N ASP A 177 -2.30 -4.40 20.87
CA ASP A 177 -3.74 -4.29 21.06
C ASP A 177 -4.43 -3.73 19.79
N ILE A 178 -5.74 -3.89 19.74
CA ILE A 178 -6.57 -3.49 18.61
C ILE A 178 -7.84 -2.81 19.11
N VAL A 179 -8.11 -1.61 18.61
CA VAL A 179 -9.40 -0.95 18.79
C VAL A 179 -10.17 -1.01 17.48
N THR A 180 -11.29 -1.70 17.45
CA THR A 180 -12.13 -1.77 16.25
C THR A 180 -13.10 -0.63 16.21
N VAL A 181 -13.35 -0.12 14.99
CA VAL A 181 -14.27 0.99 14.72
C VAL A 181 -15.19 0.66 13.55
N GLU A 182 -16.39 1.22 13.57
CA GLU A 182 -17.26 1.24 12.40
C GLU A 182 -16.93 2.45 11.54
N THR A 183 -16.78 2.23 10.22
CA THR A 183 -16.54 3.35 9.28
C THR A 183 -17.77 4.24 9.22
N PRO A 184 -17.69 5.54 9.56
CA PRO A 184 -18.83 6.43 9.59
C PRO A 184 -19.51 6.57 8.22
N ASP A 185 -20.82 6.76 8.23
CA ASP A 185 -21.65 7.09 7.05
C ASP A 185 -21.50 6.13 5.87
N ASN A 186 -21.13 4.87 6.13
CA ASN A 186 -20.98 3.88 5.07
C ASN A 186 -21.82 2.62 5.35
N PRO A 187 -22.85 2.33 4.53
CA PRO A 187 -23.73 1.17 4.74
C PRO A 187 -23.02 -0.19 4.59
N ARG A 188 -21.82 -0.21 4.03
CA ARG A 188 -20.99 -1.42 3.91
C ARG A 188 -20.08 -1.63 5.11
N ALA A 189 -20.03 -0.68 6.06
CA ALA A 189 -19.19 -0.80 7.24
C ALA A 189 -19.53 -2.06 8.04
N LEU A 190 -18.51 -2.78 8.48
CA LEU A 190 -18.66 -3.85 9.45
C LEU A 190 -18.82 -3.21 10.84
N PRO A 191 -19.84 -3.58 11.63
CA PRO A 191 -19.99 -3.06 12.98
C PRO A 191 -18.74 -3.31 13.82
N ALA A 192 -18.34 -2.33 14.63
CA ALA A 192 -17.13 -2.43 15.45
C ALA A 192 -17.11 -3.67 16.35
N GLN A 193 -18.25 -3.99 16.96
CA GLN A 193 -18.37 -5.16 17.84
C GLN A 193 -18.22 -6.48 17.06
N GLU A 194 -18.81 -6.60 15.88
CA GLU A 194 -18.69 -7.79 15.02
C GLU A 194 -17.24 -7.99 14.55
N LEU A 195 -16.57 -6.88 14.23
CA LEU A 195 -15.16 -6.91 13.86
C LEU A 195 -14.27 -7.33 15.06
N ALA A 196 -14.56 -6.84 16.27
CA ALA A 196 -13.83 -7.24 17.48
C ALA A 196 -13.99 -8.74 17.77
N GLU A 197 -15.19 -9.28 17.60
CA GLU A 197 -15.46 -10.72 17.75
C GLU A 197 -14.68 -11.56 16.71
N ALA A 198 -14.54 -11.05 15.49
CA ALA A 198 -13.75 -11.71 14.46
C ALA A 198 -12.24 -11.65 14.72
N VAL A 199 -11.75 -10.58 15.35
CA VAL A 199 -10.33 -10.39 15.70
C VAL A 199 -9.94 -11.23 16.91
N TYR A 200 -10.83 -11.38 17.91
CA TYR A 200 -10.55 -12.00 19.20
C TYR A 200 -9.83 -13.36 19.14
N PRO A 201 -10.16 -14.30 18.23
CA PRO A 201 -9.45 -15.57 18.12
C PRO A 201 -7.98 -15.46 17.70
N VAL A 202 -7.60 -14.34 17.05
CA VAL A 202 -6.24 -14.09 16.53
C VAL A 202 -5.46 -13.20 17.50
N ASN A 203 -6.11 -12.17 18.03
CA ASN A 203 -5.55 -11.28 19.04
C ASN A 203 -6.60 -10.98 20.11
N PRO A 204 -6.45 -11.56 21.33
CA PRO A 204 -7.43 -11.39 22.41
C PRO A 204 -7.40 -9.98 23.05
N HIS A 205 -6.37 -9.18 22.76
CA HIS A 205 -6.28 -7.78 23.21
C HIS A 205 -7.02 -6.87 22.24
N VAL A 206 -8.32 -7.10 22.08
CA VAL A 206 -9.17 -6.32 21.18
C VAL A 206 -10.40 -5.79 21.91
N ARG A 207 -10.79 -4.57 21.56
CA ARG A 207 -12.03 -3.91 22.02
C ARG A 207 -12.68 -3.11 20.92
N ALA A 208 -13.99 -2.87 21.03
CA ALA A 208 -14.75 -2.05 20.10
C ALA A 208 -14.96 -0.65 20.69
N ALA A 209 -14.65 0.39 19.93
CA ALA A 209 -14.99 1.78 20.24
C ALA A 209 -16.29 2.20 19.55
N LYS A 210 -16.98 3.18 20.12
CA LYS A 210 -18.23 3.71 19.55
C LYS A 210 -18.00 4.64 18.36
N THR A 211 -16.90 5.38 18.40
CA THR A 211 -16.51 6.31 17.32
C THR A 211 -15.02 6.22 17.02
N VAL A 212 -14.63 6.75 15.87
CA VAL A 212 -13.21 6.86 15.49
C VAL A 212 -12.47 7.79 16.44
N GLU A 213 -13.13 8.89 16.87
CA GLU A 213 -12.53 9.86 17.80
C GLU A 213 -12.25 9.23 19.17
N GLU A 214 -13.17 8.40 19.68
CA GLU A 214 -12.96 7.64 20.92
C GLU A 214 -11.75 6.71 20.78
N ALA A 215 -11.69 5.92 19.71
CA ALA A 215 -10.58 5.01 19.44
C ALA A 215 -9.23 5.73 19.35
N VAL A 216 -9.20 6.85 18.65
CA VAL A 216 -7.97 7.66 18.51
C VAL A 216 -7.54 8.23 19.85
N GLY A 217 -8.50 8.75 20.65
CA GLY A 217 -8.21 9.29 21.98
C GLY A 217 -7.60 8.24 22.91
N GLU A 218 -8.23 7.06 23.01
CA GLU A 218 -7.75 5.95 23.83
C GLU A 218 -6.34 5.50 23.43
N VAL A 219 -6.12 5.23 22.15
CA VAL A 219 -4.82 4.74 21.66
C VAL A 219 -3.72 5.79 21.80
N LEU A 220 -4.04 7.09 21.62
CA LEU A 220 -3.06 8.15 21.84
C LEU A 220 -2.67 8.31 23.32
N ASP A 221 -3.59 8.09 24.25
CA ASP A 221 -3.30 8.14 25.67
C ASP A 221 -2.45 6.95 26.12
N GLU A 222 -2.76 5.74 25.64
CA GLU A 222 -1.94 4.54 25.87
C GLU A 222 -0.53 4.68 25.28
N ALA A 223 -0.40 5.25 24.07
CA ALA A 223 0.88 5.46 23.42
C ALA A 223 1.80 6.45 24.17
N LYS A 224 1.23 7.40 24.90
CA LYS A 224 2.01 8.34 25.75
C LYS A 224 2.62 7.64 26.97
N GLU A 225 2.02 6.54 27.44
CA GLU A 225 2.46 5.82 28.63
C GLU A 225 3.56 4.77 28.38
N GLY A 226 3.94 4.49 27.14
CA GLY A 226 5.00 3.52 26.86
C GLY A 226 5.15 3.01 25.44
N CYS A 227 4.34 3.43 24.52
CA CYS A 227 4.39 3.03 23.11
C CYS A 227 4.86 4.15 22.17
N GLU A 228 5.64 3.77 21.19
CA GLU A 228 6.21 4.71 20.23
C GLU A 228 5.40 4.83 18.92
N HIS A 229 4.44 3.92 18.65
CA HIS A 229 3.81 3.85 17.32
C HIS A 229 2.34 3.43 17.35
N ILE A 230 1.48 4.14 16.60
CA ILE A 230 0.06 3.88 16.38
C ILE A 230 -0.17 3.56 14.90
N TYR A 231 -0.96 2.54 14.64
CA TYR A 231 -1.38 2.15 13.30
C TYR A 231 -2.90 2.03 13.20
#